data_ecf11aa9312516ece54694d045edd74f
#
_entry.id   ecf11aa9312516ece54694d045edd74f
#
_cell.length_a   1.000
_cell.length_b   1.000
_cell.length_c   1.000
_cell.angle_alpha   90.00
_cell.angle_beta   90.00
_cell.angle_gamma   90.00
#
_symmetry.space_group_name_H-M   'P 1'
#
loop_
_entity.id
_entity.type
_entity.pdbx_description
1 polymer ?
#
loop_
_entity_poly.entity_id
_entity_poly.type
_entity_poly.pdbx_seq_one_letter_code
_entity_poly.pdbx_strand_id
1 'polypeptide(L)'
;MKKSNRGFSFVELLATIVIMGLLSGLAIVSIRFLTNKAEKEYYKAQESEIVMAAKSYTQDNRNYLPKRVGFKKQIYLKTLQDKKYIGDVVDRGKKKCDPTKSYVQVYRYDKNHYNYVVNLVCNSYKSMDNDDSNITEKPTVKINFLNVSKDDKYSDAKVNLVIEDDNKISSYSYI
;
A
#
# COMPACT_ATOMS: atom_id res chain seq x y z
N MET A 1 -68.36 -14.34 7.27
CA MET A 1 -67.07 -14.92 6.86
C MET A 1 -66.35 -15.37 8.11
N LYS A 2 -66.14 -16.71 8.30
CA LYS A 2 -65.51 -17.30 9.47
C LYS A 2 -63.98 -17.17 9.29
N LYS A 3 -63.30 -16.32 10.06
CA LYS A 3 -61.82 -16.26 10.08
C LYS A 3 -61.29 -17.56 10.68
N SER A 4 -60.65 -18.38 9.86
CA SER A 4 -59.92 -19.58 10.31
C SER A 4 -58.63 -19.11 10.97
N ASN A 5 -58.56 -19.14 12.30
CA ASN A 5 -57.32 -18.98 13.06
C ASN A 5 -56.57 -20.32 12.99
N ARG A 6 -55.69 -20.45 11.97
CA ARG A 6 -54.75 -21.56 11.91
C ARG A 6 -53.57 -21.19 12.81
N GLY A 7 -53.43 -21.90 13.94
CA GLY A 7 -52.23 -21.80 14.76
C GLY A 7 -51.04 -22.50 14.11
N PHE A 8 -49.84 -22.04 14.43
CA PHE A 8 -48.58 -22.67 13.95
C PHE A 8 -48.46 -24.09 14.56
N SER A 9 -48.07 -25.04 13.75
CA SER A 9 -47.74 -26.37 14.22
C SER A 9 -46.35 -26.37 14.92
N PHE A 10 -46.20 -27.20 15.95
CA PHE A 10 -44.91 -27.37 16.62
C PHE A 10 -43.78 -27.78 15.66
N VAL A 11 -44.09 -28.62 14.69
CA VAL A 11 -43.12 -29.05 13.65
C VAL A 11 -42.71 -27.89 12.75
N GLU A 12 -43.61 -26.99 12.43
CA GLU A 12 -43.35 -25.81 11.61
C GLU A 12 -42.45 -24.81 12.38
N LEU A 13 -42.64 -24.66 13.66
CA LEU A 13 -41.77 -23.86 14.53
C LEU A 13 -40.38 -24.48 14.60
N LEU A 14 -40.25 -25.79 14.80
CA LEU A 14 -38.97 -26.49 14.80
C LEU A 14 -38.21 -26.32 13.45
N ALA A 15 -38.94 -26.50 12.33
CA ALA A 15 -38.35 -26.34 11.00
C ALA A 15 -37.81 -24.90 10.79
N THR A 16 -38.55 -23.89 11.22
CA THR A 16 -38.13 -22.50 11.04
C THR A 16 -36.85 -22.14 11.83
N ILE A 17 -36.72 -22.60 13.08
CA ILE A 17 -35.51 -22.34 13.85
C ILE A 17 -34.28 -23.07 13.31
N VAL A 18 -34.43 -24.28 12.77
CA VAL A 18 -33.34 -25.02 12.13
C VAL A 18 -32.88 -24.30 10.86
N ILE A 19 -33.82 -23.86 10.00
CA ILE A 19 -33.47 -23.11 8.78
C ILE A 19 -32.80 -21.78 9.12
N MET A 20 -33.33 -21.04 10.10
CA MET A 20 -32.69 -19.79 10.55
C MET A 20 -31.27 -20.02 11.10
N GLY A 21 -31.05 -21.11 11.84
CA GLY A 21 -29.74 -21.47 12.34
C GLY A 21 -28.73 -21.73 11.21
N LEU A 22 -29.15 -22.51 10.19
CA LEU A 22 -28.30 -22.80 9.03
C LEU A 22 -27.97 -21.55 8.21
N LEU A 23 -28.96 -20.70 7.94
CA LEU A 23 -28.76 -19.44 7.20
C LEU A 23 -27.87 -18.46 7.95
N SER A 24 -28.02 -18.36 9.27
CA SER A 24 -27.19 -17.50 10.11
C SER A 24 -25.71 -17.89 10.05
N GLY A 25 -25.41 -19.19 10.04
CA GLY A 25 -24.04 -19.70 9.93
C GLY A 25 -23.34 -19.26 8.64
N LEU A 26 -24.03 -19.30 7.52
CA LEU A 26 -23.48 -18.89 6.22
C LEU A 26 -23.29 -17.37 6.12
N ALA A 27 -24.17 -16.58 6.72
CA ALA A 27 -24.12 -15.13 6.68
C ALA A 27 -22.88 -14.55 7.38
N ILE A 28 -22.45 -15.13 8.51
CA ILE A 28 -21.32 -14.65 9.32
C ILE A 28 -20.00 -14.69 8.52
N VAL A 29 -19.75 -15.75 7.74
CA VAL A 29 -18.52 -15.88 6.95
C VAL A 29 -18.46 -14.82 5.85
N SER A 30 -19.58 -14.57 5.17
CA SER A 30 -19.68 -13.58 4.10
C SER A 30 -19.45 -12.15 4.61
N ILE A 31 -19.97 -11.80 5.78
CA ILE A 31 -19.81 -10.48 6.38
C ILE A 31 -18.35 -10.20 6.73
N ARG A 32 -17.62 -11.18 7.31
CA ARG A 32 -16.20 -11.01 7.65
C ARG A 32 -15.35 -10.73 6.40
N PHE A 33 -15.59 -11.44 5.32
CA PHE A 33 -14.88 -11.20 4.07
C PHE A 33 -15.12 -9.80 3.51
N LEU A 34 -16.39 -9.35 3.50
CA LEU A 34 -16.77 -8.02 3.02
C LEU A 34 -16.19 -6.90 3.90
N THR A 35 -16.19 -7.08 5.22
CA THR A 35 -15.65 -6.07 6.13
C THR A 35 -14.14 -5.91 5.97
N ASN A 36 -13.39 -6.99 5.83
CA ASN A 36 -11.94 -6.93 5.61
C ASN A 36 -11.58 -6.27 4.27
N LYS A 37 -12.34 -6.58 3.22
CA LYS A 37 -12.17 -5.93 1.91
C LYS A 37 -12.46 -4.43 1.98
N ALA A 38 -13.58 -4.05 2.58
CA ALA A 38 -13.97 -2.65 2.75
C ALA A 38 -12.96 -1.87 3.61
N GLU A 39 -12.35 -2.49 4.60
CA GLU A 39 -11.29 -1.89 5.39
C GLU A 39 -10.05 -1.60 4.56
N LYS A 40 -9.60 -2.55 3.78
CA LYS A 40 -8.44 -2.39 2.88
C LYS A 40 -8.67 -1.28 1.86
N GLU A 41 -9.86 -1.21 1.27
CA GLU A 41 -10.23 -0.16 0.32
C GLU A 41 -10.31 1.22 0.97
N TYR A 42 -10.81 1.31 2.20
CA TYR A 42 -10.85 2.55 2.97
C TYR A 42 -9.45 3.15 3.17
N TYR A 43 -8.49 2.34 3.63
CA TYR A 43 -7.13 2.83 3.85
C TYR A 43 -6.40 3.13 2.55
N LYS A 44 -6.62 2.36 1.48
CA LYS A 44 -6.09 2.67 0.14
C LYS A 44 -6.58 4.03 -0.38
N ALA A 45 -7.84 4.35 -0.16
CA ALA A 45 -8.39 5.65 -0.53
C ALA A 45 -7.71 6.78 0.24
N GLN A 46 -7.51 6.63 1.55
CA GLN A 46 -6.80 7.61 2.37
C GLN A 46 -5.33 7.77 1.97
N GLU A 47 -4.62 6.67 1.71
CA GLU A 47 -3.25 6.71 1.20
C GLU A 47 -3.16 7.44 -0.14
N SER A 48 -4.12 7.22 -1.04
CA SER A 48 -4.20 7.94 -2.31
C SER A 48 -4.40 9.44 -2.10
N GLU A 49 -5.23 9.85 -1.15
CA GLU A 49 -5.45 11.25 -0.80
C GLU A 49 -4.16 11.89 -0.24
N ILE A 50 -3.44 11.18 0.63
CA ILE A 50 -2.16 11.62 1.17
C ILE A 50 -1.11 11.77 0.06
N VAL A 51 -1.08 10.85 -0.92
CA VAL A 51 -0.20 10.95 -2.09
C VAL A 51 -0.52 12.20 -2.90
N MET A 52 -1.82 12.48 -3.14
CA MET A 52 -2.22 13.70 -3.86
C MET A 52 -1.81 14.97 -3.14
N ALA A 53 -2.01 15.02 -1.83
CA ALA A 53 -1.56 16.13 -0.99
C ALA A 53 -0.03 16.32 -1.04
N ALA A 54 0.73 15.23 -0.99
CA ALA A 54 2.18 15.28 -1.09
C ALA A 54 2.66 15.72 -2.48
N LYS A 55 1.98 15.31 -3.56
CA LYS A 55 2.25 15.79 -4.91
C LYS A 55 2.01 17.29 -5.03
N SER A 56 0.88 17.79 -4.56
CA SER A 56 0.57 19.24 -4.54
C SER A 56 1.60 20.00 -3.73
N TYR A 57 1.94 19.50 -2.52
CA TYR A 57 2.97 20.13 -1.69
C TYR A 57 4.33 20.21 -2.39
N THR A 58 4.75 19.14 -3.09
CA THR A 58 6.05 19.13 -3.79
C THR A 58 6.06 19.95 -5.08
N GLN A 59 4.91 20.21 -5.69
CA GLN A 59 4.78 21.15 -6.81
C GLN A 59 5.07 22.59 -6.35
N ASP A 60 4.53 22.97 -5.20
CA ASP A 60 4.73 24.29 -4.63
C ASP A 60 6.10 24.43 -3.94
N ASN A 61 6.65 23.31 -3.46
CA ASN A 61 7.89 23.27 -2.67
C ASN A 61 8.90 22.30 -3.28
N ARG A 62 9.45 22.65 -4.43
CA ARG A 62 10.38 21.78 -5.21
C ARG A 62 11.64 21.36 -4.45
N ASN A 63 12.00 22.06 -3.39
CA ASN A 63 13.12 21.69 -2.50
C ASN A 63 12.90 20.37 -1.77
N TYR A 64 11.65 19.91 -1.65
CA TYR A 64 11.29 18.60 -1.08
C TYR A 64 11.40 17.45 -2.07
N LEU A 65 11.62 17.73 -3.36
CA LEU A 65 11.91 16.70 -4.35
C LEU A 65 13.38 16.24 -4.23
N PRO A 66 13.65 14.93 -4.36
CA PRO A 66 15.02 14.42 -4.46
C PRO A 66 15.73 14.99 -5.71
N LYS A 67 16.94 15.54 -5.54
CA LYS A 67 17.69 16.15 -6.65
C LYS A 67 18.36 15.13 -7.58
N ARG A 68 18.69 13.93 -7.07
CA ARG A 68 19.41 12.89 -7.82
C ARG A 68 18.55 11.64 -7.94
N VAL A 69 18.70 10.90 -9.04
CA VAL A 69 18.10 9.58 -9.25
C VAL A 69 18.60 8.63 -8.15
N GLY A 70 17.73 7.76 -7.66
CA GLY A 70 18.03 6.84 -6.55
C GLY A 70 17.90 7.45 -5.15
N PHE A 71 17.76 8.78 -5.03
CA PHE A 71 17.59 9.43 -3.74
C PHE A 71 16.13 9.52 -3.34
N LYS A 72 15.91 9.54 -2.03
CA LYS A 72 14.58 9.62 -1.40
C LYS A 72 14.53 10.76 -0.40
N LYS A 73 13.34 11.34 -0.23
CA LYS A 73 13.01 12.32 0.81
C LYS A 73 11.70 11.94 1.46
N GLN A 74 11.56 12.28 2.73
CA GLN A 74 10.34 12.03 3.51
C GLN A 74 9.62 13.36 3.78
N ILE A 75 8.30 13.31 3.66
CA ILE A 75 7.39 14.39 3.99
C ILE A 75 6.42 13.86 5.03
N TYR A 76 6.52 14.34 6.26
CA TYR A 76 5.65 13.90 7.34
C TYR A 76 4.21 14.36 7.12
N LEU A 77 3.25 13.53 7.51
CA LEU A 77 1.83 13.86 7.46
C LEU A 77 1.54 15.16 8.22
N LYS A 78 2.21 15.35 9.36
CA LYS A 78 2.14 16.59 10.13
C LYS A 78 2.46 17.83 9.27
N THR A 79 3.49 17.77 8.44
CA THR A 79 3.87 18.90 7.57
C THR A 79 2.77 19.21 6.55
N LEU A 80 2.13 18.18 5.98
CA LEU A 80 1.02 18.37 5.04
C LEU A 80 -0.21 18.97 5.71
N GLN A 81 -0.50 18.57 6.95
CA GLN A 81 -1.59 19.12 7.76
C GLN A 81 -1.33 20.56 8.20
N ASP A 82 -0.14 20.85 8.74
CA ASP A 82 0.24 22.19 9.18
C ASP A 82 0.20 23.20 8.01
N LYS A 83 0.53 22.73 6.80
CA LYS A 83 0.49 23.54 5.56
C LYS A 83 -0.87 23.48 4.85
N LYS A 84 -1.88 22.85 5.44
CA LYS A 84 -3.27 22.76 4.92
C LYS A 84 -3.41 22.09 3.55
N TYR A 85 -2.50 21.19 3.17
CA TYR A 85 -2.64 20.36 1.97
C TYR A 85 -3.57 19.17 2.18
N ILE A 86 -3.74 18.75 3.44
CA ILE A 86 -4.68 17.69 3.83
C ILE A 86 -5.25 18.00 5.21
N GLY A 87 -6.46 17.53 5.46
CA GLY A 87 -7.11 17.59 6.77
C GLY A 87 -6.62 16.50 7.73
N ASP A 88 -7.38 16.31 8.80
CA ASP A 88 -7.11 15.23 9.74
C ASP A 88 -7.38 13.86 9.10
N VAL A 89 -6.39 13.00 9.11
CA VAL A 89 -6.52 11.61 8.68
C VAL A 89 -6.95 10.76 9.87
N VAL A 90 -8.03 10.03 9.71
CA VAL A 90 -8.64 9.24 10.78
C VAL A 90 -8.76 7.77 10.40
N ASP A 91 -8.68 6.88 11.38
CA ASP A 91 -8.97 5.46 11.17
C ASP A 91 -10.49 5.18 11.10
N ARG A 92 -10.87 3.93 10.83
CA ARG A 92 -12.29 3.52 10.84
C ARG A 92 -12.99 3.77 12.18
N GLY A 93 -12.24 3.76 13.28
CA GLY A 93 -12.72 4.09 14.61
C GLY A 93 -12.82 5.58 14.90
N LYS A 94 -12.67 6.45 13.88
CA LYS A 94 -12.65 7.91 13.98
C LYS A 94 -11.52 8.46 14.88
N LYS A 95 -10.52 7.67 15.19
CA LYS A 95 -9.31 8.12 15.90
C LYS A 95 -8.31 8.69 14.89
N LYS A 96 -7.64 9.77 15.25
CA LYS A 96 -6.61 10.38 14.40
C LYS A 96 -5.42 9.42 14.25
N CYS A 97 -4.95 9.28 13.02
CA CYS A 97 -3.69 8.60 12.74
C CYS A 97 -2.51 9.45 13.23
N ASP A 98 -1.39 8.82 13.53
CA ASP A 98 -0.22 9.51 14.08
C ASP A 98 0.47 10.36 12.99
N PRO A 99 0.38 11.70 13.03
CA PRO A 99 0.91 12.54 11.98
C PRO A 99 2.44 12.66 12.02
N THR A 100 3.06 12.28 13.15
CA THR A 100 4.52 12.35 13.35
C THR A 100 5.23 11.07 12.90
N LYS A 101 4.51 9.93 12.92
CA LYS A 101 5.02 8.64 12.45
C LYS A 101 4.59 8.33 11.01
N SER A 102 3.50 8.95 10.55
CA SER A 102 3.04 8.83 9.17
C SER A 102 3.80 9.78 8.27
N TYR A 103 4.25 9.28 7.11
CA TYR A 103 4.99 10.08 6.15
C TYR A 103 4.79 9.56 4.71
N VAL A 104 5.06 10.41 3.75
CA VAL A 104 5.19 10.05 2.34
C VAL A 104 6.67 10.04 1.98
N GLN A 105 7.13 8.93 1.46
CA GLN A 105 8.46 8.80 0.90
C GLN A 105 8.42 9.13 -0.58
N VAL A 106 9.09 10.21 -0.98
CA VAL A 106 9.25 10.61 -2.38
C VAL A 106 10.56 10.03 -2.88
N TYR A 107 10.48 9.22 -3.90
CA TYR A 107 11.61 8.54 -4.52
C TYR A 107 11.79 9.00 -5.96
N ARG A 108 12.99 9.40 -6.37
CA ARG A 108 13.28 9.77 -7.76
C ARG A 108 13.89 8.57 -8.48
N TYR A 109 13.17 7.98 -9.41
CA TYR A 109 13.65 6.83 -10.17
C TYR A 109 14.16 7.18 -11.58
N ASP A 110 13.82 8.37 -12.10
CA ASP A 110 14.29 8.87 -13.37
C ASP A 110 14.43 10.40 -13.33
N LYS A 111 14.98 11.02 -14.40
CA LYS A 111 15.21 12.47 -14.50
C LYS A 111 13.97 13.30 -14.20
N ASN A 112 12.79 12.85 -14.63
CA ASN A 112 11.53 13.60 -14.54
C ASN A 112 10.43 12.84 -13.77
N HIS A 113 10.71 11.64 -13.24
CA HIS A 113 9.69 10.82 -12.62
C HIS A 113 9.97 10.59 -11.14
N TYR A 114 8.92 10.76 -10.36
CA TYR A 114 8.94 10.58 -8.91
C TYR A 114 7.86 9.59 -8.52
N ASN A 115 8.19 8.65 -7.64
CA ASN A 115 7.25 7.77 -7.01
C ASN A 115 6.99 8.24 -5.57
N TYR A 116 5.75 8.05 -5.10
CA TYR A 116 5.29 8.47 -3.79
C TYR A 116 4.74 7.25 -3.07
N VAL A 117 5.39 6.87 -1.98
CA VAL A 117 5.00 5.73 -1.16
C VAL A 117 4.59 6.25 0.21
N VAL A 118 3.38 5.92 0.63
CA VAL A 118 2.84 6.31 1.93
C VAL A 118 3.22 5.28 2.98
N ASN A 119 3.64 5.76 4.13
CA ASN A 119 3.69 5.00 5.37
C ASN A 119 2.68 5.62 6.34
N LEU A 120 1.49 5.06 6.40
CA LEU A 120 0.42 5.52 7.27
C LEU A 120 0.41 4.69 8.56
N VAL A 121 0.41 5.36 9.70
CA VAL A 121 0.37 4.75 11.03
C VAL A 121 -0.86 5.25 11.76
N CYS A 122 -1.85 4.38 11.91
CA CYS A 122 -3.06 4.60 12.68
C CYS A 122 -3.13 3.62 13.86
N ASN A 123 -4.17 3.72 14.67
CA ASN A 123 -4.33 2.82 15.80
C ASN A 123 -4.58 1.35 15.38
N SER A 124 -5.38 1.15 14.32
CA SER A 124 -5.77 -0.18 13.81
C SER A 124 -5.14 -0.53 12.47
N TYR A 125 -4.28 0.33 11.91
CA TYR A 125 -3.71 0.13 10.58
C TYR A 125 -2.29 0.68 10.47
N LYS A 126 -1.45 -0.08 9.78
CA LYS A 126 -0.13 0.38 9.32
C LYS A 126 0.08 -0.07 7.88
N SER A 127 0.48 0.85 7.01
CA SER A 127 0.72 0.55 5.59
C SER A 127 1.75 -0.56 5.37
N MET A 128 2.81 -0.60 6.17
CA MET A 128 3.88 -1.59 6.02
C MET A 128 3.48 -3.00 6.46
N ASP A 129 2.50 -3.14 7.38
CA ASP A 129 2.07 -4.45 7.87
C ASP A 129 1.14 -5.18 6.87
N ASN A 130 0.62 -4.46 5.86
CA ASN A 130 -0.32 -5.01 4.87
C ASN A 130 0.27 -5.21 3.48
N ASP A 131 1.54 -4.88 3.27
CA ASP A 131 2.15 -4.84 1.93
C ASP A 131 3.17 -5.96 1.70
N ASP A 132 2.83 -7.18 2.12
CA ASP A 132 3.57 -8.38 1.67
C ASP A 132 3.22 -8.79 0.21
N SER A 133 2.34 -8.05 -0.49
CA SER A 133 1.86 -8.51 -1.79
C SER A 133 2.00 -7.52 -2.95
N ASN A 134 2.53 -6.30 -2.75
CA ASN A 134 2.70 -5.32 -3.84
C ASN A 134 3.90 -4.37 -3.65
N ILE A 135 4.96 -4.81 -3.01
CA ILE A 135 6.25 -4.26 -3.36
C ILE A 135 6.57 -4.91 -4.70
N THR A 136 6.26 -4.22 -5.79
CA THR A 136 6.96 -4.43 -7.05
C THR A 136 8.41 -4.59 -6.66
N GLU A 137 8.95 -5.77 -6.93
CA GLU A 137 10.29 -6.20 -6.56
C GLU A 137 11.26 -5.05 -6.70
N LYS A 138 11.99 -4.74 -5.65
CA LYS A 138 13.18 -3.89 -5.77
C LYS A 138 13.96 -4.48 -6.93
N PRO A 139 14.31 -3.71 -7.97
CA PRO A 139 15.18 -4.24 -8.99
C PRO A 139 16.42 -4.77 -8.28
N THR A 140 16.55 -6.07 -8.24
CA THR A 140 17.69 -6.72 -7.63
C THR A 140 18.82 -6.57 -8.63
N VAL A 141 19.69 -5.60 -8.40
CA VAL A 141 20.90 -5.45 -9.20
C VAL A 141 21.82 -6.60 -8.81
N LYS A 142 21.82 -7.67 -9.59
CA LYS A 142 22.83 -8.73 -9.50
C LYS A 142 24.07 -8.23 -10.22
N ILE A 143 25.09 -7.85 -9.46
CA ILE A 143 26.41 -7.54 -10.01
C ILE A 143 27.15 -8.86 -10.16
N ASN A 144 27.19 -9.41 -11.38
CA ASN A 144 28.02 -10.56 -11.70
C ASN A 144 29.41 -10.04 -12.07
N PHE A 145 30.38 -10.23 -11.20
CA PHE A 145 31.78 -10.04 -11.52
C PHE A 145 32.24 -11.24 -12.36
N LEU A 146 32.33 -11.06 -13.66
CA LEU A 146 32.94 -12.06 -14.54
C LEU A 146 34.47 -11.90 -14.53
N ASN A 147 35.14 -12.87 -13.91
CA ASN A 147 36.60 -13.10 -13.94
C ASN A 147 37.46 -11.86 -13.66
N VAL A 148 37.62 -11.53 -12.39
CA VAL A 148 38.81 -10.78 -11.95
C VAL A 148 39.92 -11.80 -11.67
N SER A 149 40.83 -12.00 -12.62
CA SER A 149 42.08 -12.71 -12.37
C SER A 149 42.91 -11.88 -11.40
N LYS A 150 43.58 -12.57 -10.45
CA LYS A 150 44.37 -11.95 -9.37
C LYS A 150 45.58 -11.15 -9.84
N ASP A 151 45.90 -11.20 -11.14
CA ASP A 151 47.16 -10.70 -11.71
C ASP A 151 47.02 -9.55 -12.71
N ASP A 152 45.78 -9.10 -13.00
CA ASP A 152 45.56 -7.98 -13.95
C ASP A 152 45.48 -6.65 -13.20
N LYS A 153 46.39 -5.74 -13.59
CA LYS A 153 46.28 -4.32 -13.26
C LYS A 153 44.93 -3.79 -13.70
N TYR A 154 44.24 -3.04 -12.83
CA TYR A 154 42.89 -2.54 -12.87
C TYR A 154 42.47 -1.70 -14.11
N SER A 155 43.01 -1.90 -15.28
CA SER A 155 42.74 -1.05 -16.44
C SER A 155 41.53 -1.47 -17.29
N ASP A 156 41.01 -2.73 -17.16
CA ASP A 156 39.96 -3.23 -18.07
C ASP A 156 38.84 -4.02 -17.37
N ALA A 157 38.46 -3.65 -16.18
CA ALA A 157 37.30 -4.27 -15.52
C ALA A 157 35.99 -3.83 -16.20
N LYS A 158 35.43 -4.70 -17.06
CA LYS A 158 34.09 -4.49 -17.61
C LYS A 158 33.04 -4.89 -16.58
N VAL A 159 32.28 -3.94 -16.10
CA VAL A 159 31.12 -4.19 -15.24
C VAL A 159 29.87 -4.29 -16.10
N ASN A 160 29.34 -5.50 -16.25
CA ASN A 160 28.04 -5.71 -16.88
C ASN A 160 26.94 -5.60 -15.82
N LEU A 161 26.15 -4.54 -15.87
CA LEU A 161 24.94 -4.36 -15.08
C LEU A 161 23.78 -5.02 -15.83
N VAL A 162 23.32 -6.17 -15.33
CA VAL A 162 22.08 -6.79 -15.81
C VAL A 162 20.97 -6.39 -14.86
N ILE A 163 20.06 -5.56 -15.33
CA ILE A 163 18.82 -5.23 -14.60
C ILE A 163 17.76 -6.18 -15.16
N GLU A 164 17.40 -7.19 -14.40
CA GLU A 164 16.23 -8.02 -14.68
C GLU A 164 14.99 -7.28 -14.16
N ASP A 165 14.25 -6.67 -15.08
CA ASP A 165 12.88 -6.25 -14.85
C ASP A 165 11.98 -7.26 -15.57
N ASP A 166 10.84 -7.62 -15.01
CA ASP A 166 9.99 -8.78 -15.36
C ASP A 166 9.64 -8.95 -16.83
N ASN A 167 10.06 -8.08 -17.74
CA ASN A 167 9.88 -8.23 -19.19
C ASN A 167 10.94 -7.57 -20.08
N LYS A 168 12.04 -7.04 -19.58
CA LYS A 168 13.11 -6.48 -20.44
C LYS A 168 14.48 -6.62 -19.80
N ILE A 169 15.33 -7.39 -20.43
CA ILE A 169 16.78 -7.42 -20.14
C ILE A 169 17.40 -6.18 -20.79
N SER A 170 17.81 -5.22 -19.99
CA SER A 170 18.61 -4.08 -20.47
C SER A 170 20.04 -4.26 -19.98
N SER A 171 20.95 -4.55 -20.89
CA SER A 171 22.39 -4.63 -20.60
C SER A 171 23.06 -3.29 -20.87
N TYR A 172 23.74 -2.73 -19.90
CA TYR A 172 24.59 -1.56 -20.07
C TYR A 172 26.05 -1.99 -19.84
N SER A 173 26.88 -1.81 -20.85
CA SER A 173 28.34 -1.96 -20.72
C SER A 173 28.97 -0.57 -20.63
N TYR A 174 29.74 -0.34 -19.57
CA TYR A 174 30.63 0.83 -19.48
C TYR A 174 32.05 0.37 -19.81
N ILE A 175 32.67 1.05 -20.75
CA ILE A 175 34.10 0.97 -21.11
C ILE A 175 34.84 1.97 -20.24
#